data_f94ded1c80905b43996896d366bdfc14
#
_entry.id   f94ded1c80905b43996896d366bdfc14
#
_cell.length_a   1.000
_cell.length_b   1.000
_cell.length_c   1.000
_cell.angle_alpha   90.00
_cell.angle_beta   90.00
_cell.angle_gamma   90.00
#
_symmetry.space_group_name_H-M   'P 1'
#
loop_
_entity.id
_entity.type
_entity.pdbx_description
1 polymer ?
#
loop_
_entity_poly.entity_id
_entity_poly.type
_entity_poly.pdbx_seq_one_letter_code
_entity_poly.pdbx_strand_id
1 'polypeptide(L)'
;AGPGFFDSFRSKGKTLIILTLLIVGSACLTGILFKYILDIDTPSIVGLIAGALTSTPGLAVAIDSTQSSAASIAYGIAYPFGVIGVILFVKLLPKMLRKDLIAEAKALEAQRKSQYPTLHTAAFKVTNKNICGKSLAQLQVRAMTGAVVSRIKHDNVISMPTPHTTLNE
;
A
#
# COMPACT_ATOMS: atom_id res chain seq x y z
N ALA A 1 -4.54 5.08 -1.63
CA ALA A 1 -4.36 3.78 -0.94
C ALA A 1 -5.67 3.22 -0.36
N GLY A 2 -6.69 4.06 -0.06
CA GLY A 2 -7.90 3.65 0.65
C GLY A 2 -8.76 2.56 -0.04
N PRO A 3 -9.31 2.77 -1.25
CA PRO A 3 -10.28 1.82 -1.83
C PRO A 3 -9.71 0.41 -2.02
N GLY A 4 -8.49 0.31 -2.56
CA GLY A 4 -7.86 -1.00 -2.80
C GLY A 4 -7.51 -1.77 -1.52
N PHE A 5 -7.27 -1.07 -0.41
CA PHE A 5 -7.06 -1.71 0.89
C PHE A 5 -8.34 -2.37 1.39
N PHE A 6 -9.46 -1.65 1.37
CA PHE A 6 -10.76 -2.17 1.83
C PHE A 6 -11.23 -3.36 0.97
N ASP A 7 -11.04 -3.31 -0.34
CA ASP A 7 -11.37 -4.42 -1.24
C ASP A 7 -10.52 -5.66 -0.94
N SER A 8 -9.22 -5.48 -0.73
CA SER A 8 -8.32 -6.58 -0.36
C SER A 8 -8.65 -7.14 1.01
N PHE A 9 -8.97 -6.28 1.99
CA PHE A 9 -9.36 -6.69 3.32
C PHE A 9 -10.69 -7.46 3.32
N ARG A 10 -11.67 -7.00 2.54
CA ARG A 10 -12.97 -7.68 2.41
C ARG A 10 -12.87 -9.04 1.73
N SER A 11 -12.00 -9.17 0.72
CA SER A 11 -11.86 -10.41 -0.05
C SER A 11 -10.92 -11.43 0.59
N LYS A 12 -9.83 -10.99 1.24
CA LYS A 12 -8.77 -11.85 1.79
C LYS A 12 -8.44 -11.59 3.26
N GLY A 13 -9.21 -10.75 3.95
CA GLY A 13 -8.92 -10.31 5.31
C GLY A 13 -8.73 -11.43 6.30
N LYS A 14 -9.60 -12.45 6.26
CA LYS A 14 -9.49 -13.64 7.12
C LYS A 14 -8.14 -14.34 6.96
N THR A 15 -7.72 -14.56 5.72
CA THR A 15 -6.42 -15.19 5.42
C THR A 15 -5.25 -14.34 5.88
N LEU A 16 -5.32 -13.02 5.67
CA LEU A 16 -4.28 -12.08 6.10
C LEU A 16 -4.16 -12.05 7.63
N ILE A 17 -5.29 -12.01 8.35
CA ILE A 17 -5.30 -12.03 9.82
C ILE A 17 -4.68 -13.33 10.34
N ILE A 18 -5.09 -14.48 9.83
CA ILE A 18 -4.54 -15.77 10.24
C ILE A 18 -3.04 -15.82 9.99
N LEU A 19 -2.59 -15.38 8.81
CA LEU A 19 -1.16 -15.36 8.46
C LEU A 19 -0.36 -14.44 9.39
N THR A 20 -0.88 -13.26 9.71
CA THR A 20 -0.24 -12.33 10.65
C THR A 20 -0.14 -12.94 12.04
N LEU A 21 -1.21 -13.56 12.54
CA LEU A 21 -1.20 -14.23 13.85
C LEU A 21 -0.21 -15.38 13.89
N LEU A 22 -0.09 -16.16 12.82
CA LEU A 22 0.89 -17.23 12.69
C LEU A 22 2.34 -16.69 12.74
N ILE A 23 2.61 -15.61 11.99
CA ILE A 23 3.96 -15.00 11.95
C ILE A 23 4.32 -14.44 13.33
N VAL A 24 3.46 -13.63 13.93
CA VAL A 24 3.72 -13.03 15.24
C VAL A 24 3.79 -14.11 16.32
N GLY A 25 2.86 -15.06 16.30
CA GLY A 25 2.82 -16.17 17.24
C GLY A 25 4.08 -17.05 17.16
N SER A 26 4.56 -17.35 15.96
CA SER A 26 5.81 -18.11 15.77
C SER A 26 7.04 -17.34 16.26
N ALA A 27 7.09 -16.03 16.03
CA ALA A 27 8.18 -15.19 16.54
C ALA A 27 8.21 -15.16 18.07
N CYS A 28 7.04 -14.99 18.71
CA CYS A 28 6.91 -15.04 20.17
C CYS A 28 7.29 -16.41 20.74
N LEU A 29 6.80 -17.49 20.12
CA LEU A 29 7.13 -18.85 20.55
C LEU A 29 8.62 -19.12 20.44
N THR A 30 9.25 -18.73 19.35
CA THR A 30 10.70 -18.85 19.14
C THR A 30 11.46 -18.03 20.18
N GLY A 31 11.05 -16.81 20.46
CA GLY A 31 11.67 -15.98 21.48
C GLY A 31 11.59 -16.59 22.88
N ILE A 32 10.41 -17.13 23.25
CA ILE A 32 10.23 -17.83 24.53
C ILE A 32 11.15 -19.06 24.62
N LEU A 33 11.23 -19.84 23.53
CA LEU A 33 12.09 -21.01 23.46
C LEU A 33 13.57 -20.64 23.66
N PHE A 34 14.05 -19.62 22.95
CA PHE A 34 15.44 -19.15 23.10
C PHE A 34 15.71 -18.55 24.48
N LYS A 35 14.75 -17.92 25.13
CA LYS A 35 14.87 -17.44 26.49
C LYS A 35 15.25 -18.58 27.43
N TYR A 36 14.59 -19.72 27.32
CA TYR A 36 14.87 -20.88 28.22
C TYR A 36 16.11 -21.68 27.83
N ILE A 37 16.42 -21.76 26.50
CA ILE A 37 17.60 -22.53 26.05
C ILE A 37 18.89 -21.75 26.28
N LEU A 38 18.88 -20.44 26.07
CA LEU A 38 20.11 -19.60 26.14
C LEU A 38 20.16 -18.74 27.41
N ASP A 39 19.19 -18.87 28.31
CA ASP A 39 19.06 -18.10 29.55
C ASP A 39 19.16 -16.58 29.34
N ILE A 40 18.45 -16.09 28.28
CA ILE A 40 18.45 -14.67 27.93
C ILE A 40 17.40 -13.93 28.77
N ASP A 41 17.76 -12.75 29.26
CA ASP A 41 16.87 -11.90 30.04
C ASP A 41 15.63 -11.42 29.22
N THR A 42 14.53 -11.20 29.90
CA THR A 42 13.26 -10.85 29.28
C THR A 42 13.31 -9.57 28.43
N PRO A 43 13.94 -8.46 28.87
CA PRO A 43 14.09 -7.26 28.06
C PRO A 43 14.78 -7.52 26.72
N SER A 44 15.88 -8.29 26.72
CA SER A 44 16.61 -8.64 25.51
C SER A 44 15.78 -9.49 24.55
N ILE A 45 15.02 -10.48 25.05
CA ILE A 45 14.15 -11.29 24.20
C ILE A 45 13.05 -10.44 23.53
N VAL A 46 12.40 -9.57 24.27
CA VAL A 46 11.35 -8.71 23.70
C VAL A 46 11.95 -7.77 22.65
N GLY A 47 13.14 -7.23 22.91
CA GLY A 47 13.87 -6.42 21.94
C GLY A 47 14.25 -7.22 20.68
N LEU A 48 14.75 -8.45 20.83
CA LEU A 48 15.08 -9.34 19.70
C LEU A 48 13.85 -9.65 18.84
N ILE A 49 12.71 -9.97 19.45
CA ILE A 49 11.46 -10.23 18.73
C ILE A 49 11.01 -8.97 17.95
N ALA A 50 11.01 -7.82 18.62
CA ALA A 50 10.62 -6.56 17.98
C ALA A 50 11.56 -6.19 16.83
N GLY A 51 12.87 -6.41 16.98
CA GLY A 51 13.88 -6.18 15.96
C GLY A 51 13.77 -7.14 14.78
N ALA A 52 13.60 -8.44 15.03
CA ALA A 52 13.42 -9.44 13.98
C ALA A 52 12.16 -9.21 13.16
N LEU A 53 11.09 -8.76 13.80
CA LEU A 53 9.84 -8.34 13.13
C LEU A 53 9.92 -6.94 12.53
N THR A 54 11.04 -6.24 12.63
CA THR A 54 11.25 -4.86 12.17
C THR A 54 10.18 -3.88 12.69
N SER A 55 9.69 -4.13 13.91
CA SER A 55 8.59 -3.39 14.53
C SER A 55 9.08 -2.28 15.45
N THR A 56 9.17 -1.04 14.96
CA THR A 56 9.47 0.13 15.78
C THR A 56 8.41 0.38 16.89
N PRO A 57 7.10 0.21 16.63
CA PRO A 57 6.11 0.26 17.72
C PRO A 57 6.34 -0.84 18.77
N GLY A 58 6.77 -2.03 18.35
CA GLY A 58 7.14 -3.11 19.27
C GLY A 58 8.32 -2.75 20.16
N LEU A 59 9.33 -2.05 19.64
CA LEU A 59 10.43 -1.52 20.43
C LEU A 59 9.94 -0.51 21.48
N ALA A 60 9.07 0.42 21.11
CA ALA A 60 8.54 1.41 22.04
C ALA A 60 7.84 0.73 23.23
N VAL A 61 6.99 -0.26 22.96
CA VAL A 61 6.33 -1.08 24.00
C VAL A 61 7.35 -1.87 24.83
N ALA A 62 8.38 -2.43 24.20
CA ALA A 62 9.42 -3.17 24.89
C ALA A 62 10.18 -2.29 25.90
N ILE A 63 10.56 -1.08 25.50
CA ILE A 63 11.26 -0.11 26.38
C ILE A 63 10.33 0.31 27.52
N ASP A 64 9.09 0.68 27.20
CA ASP A 64 8.12 1.14 28.20
C ASP A 64 7.80 0.07 29.24
N SER A 65 7.61 -1.17 28.78
CA SER A 65 7.25 -2.28 29.67
C SER A 65 8.40 -2.80 30.51
N THR A 66 9.64 -2.77 29.99
CA THR A 66 10.79 -3.35 30.67
C THR A 66 11.67 -2.33 31.39
N GLN A 67 11.53 -1.04 31.05
CA GLN A 67 12.35 0.07 31.56
C GLN A 67 13.85 -0.22 31.45
N SER A 68 14.26 -1.01 30.43
CA SER A 68 15.62 -1.51 30.26
C SER A 68 16.20 -1.13 28.90
N SER A 69 17.43 -0.62 28.91
CA SER A 69 18.19 -0.36 27.68
C SER A 69 18.56 -1.65 26.92
N ALA A 70 18.55 -2.80 27.59
CA ALA A 70 18.81 -4.09 26.97
C ALA A 70 17.83 -4.39 25.82
N ALA A 71 16.56 -3.98 25.95
CA ALA A 71 15.57 -4.10 24.87
C ALA A 71 15.98 -3.33 23.60
N SER A 72 16.49 -2.11 23.75
CA SER A 72 16.95 -1.29 22.62
C SER A 72 18.20 -1.87 21.96
N ILE A 73 19.15 -2.35 22.75
CA ILE A 73 20.38 -2.96 22.25
C ILE A 73 20.04 -4.24 21.47
N ALA A 74 19.22 -5.11 22.04
CA ALA A 74 18.81 -6.35 21.42
C ALA A 74 18.02 -6.11 20.11
N TYR A 75 17.14 -5.10 20.11
CA TYR A 75 16.46 -4.65 18.89
C TYR A 75 17.45 -4.21 17.80
N GLY A 76 18.41 -3.35 18.16
CA GLY A 76 19.43 -2.85 17.22
C GLY A 76 20.25 -3.95 16.58
N ILE A 77 20.54 -5.03 17.32
CA ILE A 77 21.23 -6.20 16.81
C ILE A 77 20.33 -7.02 15.86
N ALA A 78 19.07 -7.26 16.23
CA ALA A 78 18.17 -8.13 15.47
C ALA A 78 17.59 -7.45 14.21
N TYR A 79 17.39 -6.13 14.23
CA TYR A 79 16.75 -5.38 13.16
C TYR A 79 17.38 -5.56 11.77
N PRO A 80 18.71 -5.43 11.59
CA PRO A 80 19.35 -5.64 10.29
C PRO A 80 19.09 -7.05 9.74
N PHE A 81 19.14 -8.07 10.60
CA PHE A 81 18.86 -9.45 10.21
C PHE A 81 17.41 -9.65 9.80
N GLY A 82 16.46 -9.00 10.49
CA GLY A 82 15.05 -8.99 10.10
C GLY A 82 14.84 -8.40 8.70
N VAL A 83 15.44 -7.24 8.43
CA VAL A 83 15.36 -6.59 7.09
C VAL A 83 15.97 -7.46 6.00
N ILE A 84 17.19 -7.97 6.22
CA ILE A 84 17.87 -8.85 5.27
C ILE A 84 17.06 -10.13 5.03
N GLY A 85 16.52 -10.73 6.10
CA GLY A 85 15.69 -11.92 6.03
C GLY A 85 14.44 -11.73 5.17
N VAL A 86 13.73 -10.62 5.35
CA VAL A 86 12.56 -10.28 4.53
C VAL A 86 12.94 -10.10 3.06
N ILE A 87 14.03 -9.38 2.77
CA ILE A 87 14.50 -9.16 1.39
C ILE A 87 14.86 -10.49 0.73
N LEU A 88 15.59 -11.36 1.44
CA LEU A 88 15.95 -12.67 0.93
C LEU A 88 14.71 -13.54 0.72
N PHE A 89 13.78 -13.55 1.66
CA PHE A 89 12.54 -14.31 1.56
C PHE A 89 11.74 -13.89 0.34
N VAL A 90 11.52 -12.58 0.15
CA VAL A 90 10.77 -12.04 -1.01
C VAL A 90 11.46 -12.40 -2.33
N LYS A 91 12.79 -12.42 -2.38
CA LYS A 91 13.54 -12.81 -3.59
C LYS A 91 13.53 -14.31 -3.86
N LEU A 92 13.61 -15.12 -2.80
CA LEU A 92 13.72 -16.58 -2.93
C LEU A 92 12.37 -17.28 -3.05
N LEU A 93 11.32 -16.73 -2.43
CA LEU A 93 9.98 -17.33 -2.40
C LEU A 93 9.42 -17.66 -3.80
N PRO A 94 9.45 -16.77 -4.80
CA PRO A 94 8.97 -17.08 -6.15
C PRO A 94 9.76 -18.22 -6.79
N LYS A 95 11.08 -18.23 -6.53
CA LYS A 95 11.98 -19.25 -7.05
C LYS A 95 11.69 -20.63 -6.44
N MET A 96 11.43 -20.68 -5.14
CA MET A 96 11.02 -21.89 -4.43
C MET A 96 9.65 -22.39 -4.88
N LEU A 97 8.70 -21.49 -5.12
CA LEU A 97 7.36 -21.83 -5.59
C LEU A 97 7.30 -22.09 -7.10
N ARG A 98 8.42 -21.94 -7.83
CA ARG A 98 8.48 -22.04 -9.30
C ARG A 98 7.43 -21.17 -9.99
N LYS A 99 7.13 -19.99 -9.42
CA LYS A 99 6.16 -19.03 -9.93
C LYS A 99 6.87 -17.92 -10.69
N ASP A 100 6.37 -17.62 -11.88
CA ASP A 100 6.81 -16.45 -12.65
C ASP A 100 6.03 -15.23 -12.19
N LEU A 101 6.69 -14.36 -11.40
CA LEU A 101 6.09 -13.14 -10.90
C LEU A 101 5.64 -12.19 -12.01
N ILE A 102 6.32 -12.20 -13.17
CA ILE A 102 5.99 -11.33 -14.29
C ILE A 102 4.69 -11.82 -14.94
N ALA A 103 4.54 -13.12 -15.12
CA ALA A 103 3.31 -13.71 -15.65
C ALA A 103 2.12 -13.49 -14.70
N GLU A 104 2.31 -13.66 -13.39
CA GLU A 104 1.27 -13.43 -12.39
C GLU A 104 0.89 -11.95 -12.27
N ALA A 105 1.88 -11.04 -12.33
CA ALA A 105 1.62 -9.60 -12.34
C ALA A 105 0.79 -9.18 -13.56
N LYS A 106 1.11 -9.69 -14.75
CA LYS A 106 0.33 -9.46 -15.98
C LYS A 106 -1.09 -10.01 -15.87
N ALA A 107 -1.26 -11.20 -15.32
CA ALA A 107 -2.58 -11.79 -15.10
C ALA A 107 -3.43 -10.96 -14.14
N LEU A 108 -2.83 -10.49 -13.04
CA LEU A 108 -3.49 -9.62 -12.08
C LEU A 108 -3.87 -8.26 -12.69
N GLU A 109 -3.00 -7.69 -13.52
CA GLU A 109 -3.27 -6.45 -14.25
C GLU A 109 -4.41 -6.61 -15.26
N ALA A 110 -4.45 -7.73 -15.99
CA ALA A 110 -5.53 -8.06 -16.91
C ALA A 110 -6.86 -8.23 -16.15
N GLN A 111 -6.84 -8.89 -15.00
CA GLN A 111 -8.01 -9.07 -14.16
C GLN A 111 -8.51 -7.73 -13.56
N ARG A 112 -7.60 -6.84 -13.16
CA ARG A 112 -7.97 -5.48 -12.72
C ARG A 112 -8.56 -4.64 -13.86
N LYS A 113 -7.99 -4.72 -15.05
CA LYS A 113 -8.52 -4.01 -16.23
C LYS A 113 -9.91 -4.50 -16.63
N SER A 114 -10.23 -5.78 -16.42
CA SER A 114 -11.58 -6.30 -16.69
C SER A 114 -12.61 -5.89 -15.64
N GLN A 115 -12.18 -5.63 -14.41
CA GLN A 115 -13.08 -5.20 -13.32
C GLN A 115 -13.36 -3.69 -13.30
N TYR A 116 -12.46 -2.90 -13.85
CA TYR A 116 -12.61 -1.44 -13.90
C TYR A 116 -12.58 -0.99 -15.36
N PRO A 117 -13.59 -0.24 -15.83
CA PRO A 117 -13.57 0.29 -17.18
C PRO A 117 -12.30 1.14 -17.38
N THR A 118 -11.62 0.91 -18.49
CA THR A 118 -10.45 1.71 -18.86
C THR A 118 -10.88 3.15 -19.07
N LEU A 119 -10.30 4.08 -18.30
CA LEU A 119 -10.50 5.49 -18.51
C LEU A 119 -9.77 5.89 -19.79
N HIS A 120 -10.51 6.21 -20.84
CA HIS A 120 -9.96 6.78 -22.05
C HIS A 120 -9.85 8.31 -21.86
N THR A 121 -8.63 8.82 -21.96
CA THR A 121 -8.40 10.26 -21.94
C THR A 121 -8.27 10.74 -23.38
N ALA A 122 -9.14 11.69 -23.78
CA ALA A 122 -9.09 12.33 -25.08
C ALA A 122 -9.02 13.85 -24.91
N ALA A 123 -8.26 14.50 -25.76
CA ALA A 123 -8.21 15.96 -25.82
C ALA A 123 -9.11 16.44 -26.95
N PHE A 124 -9.99 17.39 -26.65
CA PHE A 124 -10.91 17.98 -27.59
C PHE A 124 -10.63 19.48 -27.69
N LYS A 125 -10.59 20.01 -28.90
CA LYS A 125 -10.58 21.46 -29.14
C LYS A 125 -12.03 21.96 -29.23
N VAL A 126 -12.31 23.02 -28.51
CA VAL A 126 -13.62 23.69 -28.59
C VAL A 126 -13.67 24.50 -29.89
N THR A 127 -14.51 24.08 -30.81
CA THR A 127 -14.70 24.74 -32.12
C THR A 127 -16.13 25.19 -32.33
N ASN A 128 -17.06 24.75 -31.48
CA ASN A 128 -18.48 25.11 -31.63
C ASN A 128 -18.76 26.41 -30.88
N LYS A 129 -19.03 27.48 -31.62
CA LYS A 129 -19.37 28.80 -31.09
C LYS A 129 -20.59 28.81 -30.14
N ASN A 130 -21.52 27.87 -30.29
CA ASN A 130 -22.71 27.78 -29.44
C ASN A 130 -22.43 27.34 -27.99
N ILE A 131 -21.25 26.82 -27.73
CA ILE A 131 -20.83 26.41 -26.39
C ILE A 131 -19.84 27.38 -25.76
N CYS A 132 -19.28 28.31 -26.55
CA CYS A 132 -18.41 29.36 -26.03
C CYS A 132 -19.18 30.29 -25.09
N GLY A 133 -18.56 30.66 -23.97
CA GLY A 133 -19.17 31.51 -22.95
C GLY A 133 -20.10 30.76 -21.98
N LYS A 134 -20.42 29.48 -22.23
CA LYS A 134 -21.21 28.67 -21.31
C LYS A 134 -20.36 27.97 -20.29
N SER A 135 -20.86 27.86 -19.06
CA SER A 135 -20.19 27.12 -18.01
C SER A 135 -20.33 25.60 -18.20
N LEU A 136 -19.41 24.81 -17.66
CA LEU A 136 -19.49 23.36 -17.70
C LEU A 136 -20.76 22.81 -17.04
N ALA A 137 -21.28 23.50 -16.03
CA ALA A 137 -22.54 23.14 -15.39
C ALA A 137 -23.74 23.32 -16.36
N GLN A 138 -23.77 24.41 -17.12
CA GLN A 138 -24.82 24.66 -18.11
C GLN A 138 -24.79 23.69 -19.30
N LEU A 139 -23.57 23.25 -19.67
CA LEU A 139 -23.37 22.29 -20.77
C LEU A 139 -23.67 20.85 -20.37
N GLN A 140 -23.80 20.54 -19.09
CA GLN A 140 -24.13 19.22 -18.57
C GLN A 140 -23.30 18.08 -19.22
N VAL A 141 -22.03 18.33 -19.52
CA VAL A 141 -21.15 17.43 -20.28
C VAL A 141 -21.18 16.00 -19.71
N ARG A 142 -21.15 15.89 -18.39
CA ARG A 142 -21.18 14.58 -17.71
C ARG A 142 -22.51 13.85 -17.92
N ALA A 143 -23.63 14.54 -17.88
CA ALA A 143 -24.96 13.95 -18.06
C ALA A 143 -25.19 13.48 -19.49
N MET A 144 -24.66 14.24 -20.46
CA MET A 144 -24.86 13.95 -21.91
C MET A 144 -23.90 12.90 -22.45
N THR A 145 -22.64 12.87 -21.95
CA THR A 145 -21.57 12.04 -22.56
C THR A 145 -20.98 11.00 -21.62
N GLY A 146 -21.31 11.05 -20.32
CA GLY A 146 -20.65 10.24 -19.30
C GLY A 146 -19.19 10.66 -19.01
N ALA A 147 -18.65 11.62 -19.78
CA ALA A 147 -17.27 12.07 -19.66
C ALA A 147 -17.10 13.11 -18.55
N VAL A 148 -15.92 13.10 -17.92
CA VAL A 148 -15.55 14.12 -16.93
C VAL A 148 -14.42 14.97 -17.51
N VAL A 149 -14.62 16.28 -17.53
CA VAL A 149 -13.58 17.22 -17.94
C VAL A 149 -12.55 17.33 -16.80
N SER A 150 -11.37 16.80 -17.02
CA SER A 150 -10.30 16.76 -16.00
C SER A 150 -9.37 17.99 -16.06
N ARG A 151 -9.19 18.56 -17.23
CA ARG A 151 -8.31 19.72 -17.45
C ARG A 151 -8.84 20.57 -18.62
N ILE A 152 -8.64 21.88 -18.51
CA ILE A 152 -8.89 22.85 -19.59
C ILE A 152 -7.56 23.56 -19.86
N LYS A 153 -7.22 23.69 -21.13
CA LYS A 153 -6.08 24.50 -21.60
C LYS A 153 -6.61 25.74 -22.31
N HIS A 154 -6.26 26.91 -21.82
CA HIS A 154 -6.54 28.20 -22.46
C HIS A 154 -5.25 29.04 -22.47
N ASP A 155 -4.89 29.64 -23.58
CA ASP A 155 -3.66 30.44 -23.75
C ASP A 155 -2.40 29.80 -23.15
N ASN A 156 -2.21 28.53 -23.41
CA ASN A 156 -1.07 27.71 -22.91
C ASN A 156 -1.07 27.48 -21.39
N VAL A 157 -2.08 27.93 -20.65
CA VAL A 157 -2.27 27.66 -19.22
C VAL A 157 -3.21 26.48 -19.05
N ILE A 158 -2.78 25.49 -18.27
CA ILE A 158 -3.62 24.32 -17.93
C ILE A 158 -4.19 24.54 -16.54
N SER A 159 -5.52 24.49 -16.45
CA SER A 159 -6.24 24.62 -15.19
C SER A 159 -7.17 23.43 -14.92
N MET A 160 -7.48 23.19 -13.65
CA MET A 160 -8.53 22.26 -13.26
C MET A 160 -9.88 22.98 -13.38
N PRO A 161 -10.82 22.40 -14.14
CA PRO A 161 -12.14 23.04 -14.30
C PRO A 161 -12.97 22.91 -13.04
N THR A 162 -13.72 23.94 -12.77
CA THR A 162 -14.82 23.96 -11.80
C THR A 162 -16.17 23.93 -12.57
N PRO A 163 -17.30 23.64 -11.89
CA PRO A 163 -18.61 23.72 -12.55
C PRO A 163 -18.91 25.06 -13.20
N HIS A 164 -18.31 26.14 -12.67
CA HIS A 164 -18.49 27.51 -13.15
C HIS A 164 -17.50 27.94 -14.23
N THR A 165 -16.52 27.09 -14.55
CA THR A 165 -15.53 27.41 -15.60
C THR A 165 -16.20 27.50 -16.95
N THR A 166 -16.03 28.63 -17.64
CA THR A 166 -16.55 28.87 -18.98
C THR A 166 -15.57 28.38 -20.04
N LEU A 167 -16.13 27.87 -21.14
CA LEU A 167 -15.34 27.45 -22.29
C LEU A 167 -15.20 28.63 -23.25
N ASN A 168 -13.96 28.94 -23.63
CA ASN A 168 -13.63 29.94 -24.64
C ASN A 168 -12.95 29.25 -25.84
N GLU A 169 -12.98 29.92 -26.99
CA GLU A 169 -12.38 29.40 -28.23
C GLU A 169 -10.84 29.25 -28.11
#